data_bdddeb3aeb28dd7c6212d446328f78ca
#
_entry.id   bdddeb3aeb28dd7c6212d446328f78ca
#
_cell.length_a   1.000
_cell.length_b   1.000
_cell.length_c   1.000
_cell.angle_alpha   90.00
_cell.angle_beta   90.00
_cell.angle_gamma   90.00
#
_symmetry.space_group_name_H-M   'P 1'
#
loop_
_entity.id
_entity.type
_entity.pdbx_description
1 polymer ?
#
loop_
_entity_poly.entity_id
_entity_poly.type
_entity_poly.pdbx_seq_one_letter_code
_entity_poly.pdbx_strand_id
1 'polypeptide(L)'
;GDVYKRQGVKYLEEIVVVMNKTDTMEFRQAKKILSEMPFDAKIVWSSGPRIGELYKLLEKNELFIGPDGKGRSVWIATGYVIANERSEVIALHDCDILTYNRELLARLCYPSANPNMGYEFCKGFYSRVTDRMFGRVTRLFFTPLIRALEKIVGYLPILVYFDSFRYPLSGEFSLDIDLARVIRIPSDWGLEVGLLAEVHRN
;
A
#
# COMPACT_ATOMS: atom_id res chain seq x y z
N GLY A 1 -15.15 -0.34 -11.85
CA GLY A 1 -15.60 0.88 -11.39
C GLY A 1 -14.86 2.10 -11.84
N ASP A 2 -14.01 2.69 -11.08
CA ASP A 2 -13.70 4.12 -11.09
C ASP A 2 -12.45 4.56 -11.87
N VAL A 3 -12.02 3.78 -12.81
CA VAL A 3 -10.90 4.11 -13.68
C VAL A 3 -11.14 5.43 -14.45
N TYR A 4 -12.37 5.65 -14.91
CA TYR A 4 -12.76 6.89 -15.59
C TYR A 4 -12.66 8.14 -14.71
N LYS A 5 -12.79 8.02 -13.40
CA LYS A 5 -12.66 9.17 -12.48
C LYS A 5 -11.21 9.65 -12.33
N ARG A 6 -10.24 8.82 -12.73
CA ARG A 6 -8.80 9.17 -12.71
C ARG A 6 -8.35 9.95 -13.93
N GLN A 7 -9.14 10.03 -15.00
CA GLN A 7 -8.79 10.72 -16.25
C GLN A 7 -8.48 12.22 -16.11
N GLY A 8 -8.87 12.86 -15.01
CA GLY A 8 -8.58 14.28 -14.76
C GLY A 8 -7.38 14.55 -13.84
N VAL A 9 -6.61 13.51 -13.49
CA VAL A 9 -5.52 13.62 -12.51
C VAL A 9 -4.19 13.81 -13.24
N LYS A 10 -3.76 15.07 -13.40
CA LYS A 10 -2.55 15.43 -14.15
C LYS A 10 -1.24 15.11 -13.45
N TYR A 11 -1.26 14.90 -12.14
CA TYR A 11 -0.07 14.58 -11.32
C TYR A 11 0.19 13.07 -11.19
N LEU A 12 -0.64 12.24 -11.80
CA LEU A 12 -0.49 10.80 -11.77
C LEU A 12 0.43 10.35 -12.90
N GLU A 13 1.63 9.90 -12.56
CA GLU A 13 2.63 9.44 -13.52
C GLU A 13 2.21 8.10 -14.16
N GLU A 14 1.89 7.10 -13.34
CA GLU A 14 1.40 5.82 -13.83
C GLU A 14 0.48 5.12 -12.82
N ILE A 15 -0.27 4.12 -13.29
CA ILE A 15 -1.03 3.22 -12.45
C ILE A 15 -0.41 1.84 -12.54
N VAL A 16 0.03 1.31 -11.40
CA VAL A 16 0.58 -0.04 -11.30
C VAL A 16 -0.47 -0.96 -10.70
N VAL A 17 -0.96 -1.89 -11.50
CA VAL A 17 -1.89 -2.93 -11.04
C VAL A 17 -1.10 -4.16 -10.65
N VAL A 18 -1.20 -4.57 -9.40
CA VAL A 18 -0.51 -5.76 -8.90
C VAL A 18 -1.47 -6.94 -8.91
N MET A 19 -1.08 -8.01 -9.59
CA MET A 19 -1.83 -9.25 -9.64
C MET A 19 -1.05 -10.36 -8.94
N ASN A 20 -1.70 -11.06 -8.01
CA ASN A 20 -1.15 -12.22 -7.31
C ASN A 20 -2.13 -13.40 -7.38
N LYS A 21 -1.59 -14.63 -7.30
CA LYS A 21 -2.36 -15.88 -7.33
C LYS A 21 -3.31 -15.98 -8.54
N THR A 22 -2.88 -15.45 -9.67
CA THR A 22 -3.60 -15.48 -10.95
C THR A 22 -2.93 -16.44 -11.91
N ASP A 23 -3.72 -17.03 -12.81
CA ASP A 23 -3.22 -17.84 -13.90
C ASP A 23 -2.90 -17.02 -15.16
N THR A 24 -2.39 -17.69 -16.20
CA THR A 24 -2.01 -17.04 -17.46
C THR A 24 -3.24 -16.49 -18.21
N MET A 25 -4.41 -17.10 -18.09
CA MET A 25 -5.62 -16.63 -18.76
C MET A 25 -6.13 -15.35 -18.10
N GLU A 26 -6.23 -15.35 -16.80
CA GLU A 26 -6.62 -14.18 -16.00
C GLU A 26 -5.68 -12.99 -16.23
N PHE A 27 -4.38 -13.26 -16.26
CA PHE A 27 -3.38 -12.22 -16.58
C PHE A 27 -3.58 -11.64 -17.98
N ARG A 28 -3.80 -12.47 -19.00
CA ARG A 28 -4.06 -12.01 -20.38
C ARG A 28 -5.35 -11.19 -20.47
N GLN A 29 -6.40 -11.62 -19.78
CA GLN A 29 -7.66 -10.90 -19.72
C GLN A 29 -7.49 -9.53 -19.06
N ALA A 30 -6.84 -9.47 -17.91
CA ALA A 30 -6.53 -8.21 -17.22
C ALA A 30 -5.69 -7.27 -18.10
N LYS A 31 -4.67 -7.79 -18.79
CA LYS A 31 -3.84 -7.03 -19.72
C LYS A 31 -4.68 -6.44 -20.87
N LYS A 32 -5.61 -7.22 -21.44
CA LYS A 32 -6.52 -6.73 -22.47
C LYS A 32 -7.39 -5.59 -21.95
N ILE A 33 -8.05 -5.79 -20.81
CA ILE A 33 -8.92 -4.77 -20.19
C ILE A 33 -8.14 -3.48 -19.93
N LEU A 34 -6.94 -3.59 -19.36
CA LEU A 34 -6.12 -2.42 -19.05
C LEU A 34 -5.58 -1.70 -20.29
N SER A 35 -5.32 -2.44 -21.39
CA SER A 35 -4.89 -1.81 -22.66
C SER A 35 -6.00 -1.01 -23.35
N GLU A 36 -7.25 -1.26 -23.02
CA GLU A 36 -8.40 -0.50 -23.52
C GLU A 36 -8.71 0.75 -22.68
N MET A 37 -7.98 0.93 -21.55
CA MET A 37 -8.17 2.07 -20.66
C MET A 37 -7.46 3.31 -21.19
N PRO A 38 -8.03 4.50 -20.99
CA PRO A 38 -7.49 5.76 -21.53
C PRO A 38 -6.35 6.35 -20.68
N PHE A 39 -5.57 5.53 -20.00
CA PHE A 39 -4.41 5.94 -19.21
C PHE A 39 -3.35 4.83 -19.23
N ASP A 40 -2.10 5.23 -18.99
CA ASP A 40 -1.01 4.26 -18.91
C ASP A 40 -1.10 3.44 -17.62
N ALA A 41 -1.42 2.16 -17.76
CA ALA A 41 -1.47 1.20 -16.67
C ALA A 41 -0.45 0.09 -16.91
N LYS A 42 0.36 -0.17 -15.91
CA LYS A 42 1.31 -1.29 -15.90
C LYS A 42 0.77 -2.42 -15.02
N ILE A 43 1.08 -3.65 -15.42
CA ILE A 43 0.74 -4.82 -14.61
C ILE A 43 2.01 -5.44 -14.07
N VAL A 44 2.07 -5.58 -12.76
CA VAL A 44 3.05 -6.40 -12.06
C VAL A 44 2.39 -7.71 -11.65
N TRP A 45 2.72 -8.79 -12.36
CA TRP A 45 2.25 -10.13 -12.02
C TRP A 45 3.20 -10.77 -11.02
N SER A 46 2.94 -10.54 -9.72
CA SER A 46 3.85 -10.92 -8.62
C SER A 46 4.05 -12.43 -8.47
N SER A 47 3.08 -13.25 -8.91
CA SER A 47 3.22 -14.72 -8.98
C SER A 47 3.56 -15.22 -10.38
N GLY A 48 3.85 -14.33 -11.32
CA GLY A 48 4.15 -14.68 -12.70
C GLY A 48 5.59 -15.19 -12.91
N PRO A 49 5.87 -15.84 -14.05
CA PRO A 49 7.15 -16.50 -14.30
C PRO A 49 8.35 -15.56 -14.23
N ARG A 50 8.26 -14.35 -14.77
CA ARG A 50 9.38 -13.37 -14.73
C ARG A 50 9.74 -12.94 -13.32
N ILE A 51 8.73 -12.69 -12.49
CA ILE A 51 8.96 -12.35 -11.07
C ILE A 51 9.45 -13.58 -10.30
N GLY A 52 8.99 -14.79 -10.68
CA GLY A 52 9.52 -16.04 -10.15
C GLY A 52 11.02 -16.22 -10.40
N GLU A 53 11.52 -15.83 -11.57
CA GLU A 53 12.95 -15.82 -11.87
C GLU A 53 13.71 -14.79 -11.02
N LEU A 54 13.14 -13.61 -10.83
CA LEU A 54 13.70 -12.60 -9.94
C LEU A 54 13.78 -13.11 -8.49
N TYR A 55 12.75 -13.77 -7.99
CA TYR A 55 12.80 -14.37 -6.64
C TYR A 55 13.91 -15.39 -6.50
N LYS A 56 14.08 -16.28 -7.48
CA LYS A 56 15.20 -17.25 -7.50
C LYS A 56 16.57 -16.55 -7.49
N LEU A 57 16.70 -15.44 -8.22
CA LEU A 57 17.93 -14.66 -8.21
C LEU A 57 18.21 -14.03 -6.84
N LEU A 58 17.19 -13.51 -6.19
CA LEU A 58 17.30 -12.93 -4.83
C LEU A 58 17.69 -14.01 -3.82
N GLU A 59 17.02 -15.16 -3.84
CA GLU A 59 17.34 -16.31 -2.98
C GLU A 59 18.77 -16.82 -3.18
N LYS A 60 19.23 -16.90 -4.44
CA LYS A 60 20.62 -17.26 -4.77
C LYS A 60 21.64 -16.29 -4.16
N ASN A 61 21.27 -15.04 -3.97
CA ASN A 61 22.09 -14.02 -3.33
C ASN A 61 21.78 -13.87 -1.83
N GLU A 62 21.17 -14.89 -1.22
CA GLU A 62 20.85 -14.94 0.22
C GLU A 62 19.94 -13.78 0.69
N LEU A 63 19.16 -13.20 -0.22
CA LEU A 63 18.19 -12.15 0.12
C LEU A 63 16.84 -12.78 0.46
N PHE A 64 16.35 -12.50 1.65
CA PHE A 64 15.09 -13.04 2.13
C PHE A 64 13.90 -12.34 1.46
N ILE A 65 13.06 -13.11 0.78
CA ILE A 65 11.86 -12.60 0.06
C ILE A 65 10.55 -12.80 0.85
N GLY A 66 10.58 -13.53 1.95
CA GLY A 66 9.42 -13.84 2.78
C GLY A 66 8.38 -14.75 2.11
N PRO A 67 7.32 -15.13 2.83
CA PRO A 67 6.21 -15.90 2.30
C PRO A 67 5.39 -15.11 1.28
N ASP A 68 4.64 -15.84 0.44
CA ASP A 68 3.74 -15.21 -0.53
C ASP A 68 2.53 -14.56 0.13
N GLY A 69 2.30 -13.28 -0.14
CA GLY A 69 1.23 -12.51 0.44
C GLY A 69 1.06 -11.12 -0.17
N LYS A 70 0.11 -10.36 0.37
CA LYS A 70 -0.16 -8.98 -0.05
C LYS A 70 1.10 -8.13 0.05
N GLY A 71 1.82 -8.23 1.16
CA GLY A 71 3.01 -7.41 1.40
C GLY A 71 4.13 -7.69 0.40
N ARG A 72 4.39 -8.97 0.03
CA ARG A 72 5.38 -9.29 -1.01
C ARG A 72 4.98 -8.72 -2.38
N SER A 73 3.71 -8.71 -2.70
CA SER A 73 3.19 -8.09 -3.91
C SER A 73 3.38 -6.57 -3.91
N VAL A 74 3.14 -5.92 -2.77
CA VAL A 74 3.39 -4.49 -2.57
C VAL A 74 4.89 -4.19 -2.67
N TRP A 75 5.74 -5.00 -2.04
CA TRP A 75 7.19 -4.83 -2.09
C TRP A 75 7.74 -4.88 -3.52
N ILE A 76 7.32 -5.86 -4.33
CA ILE A 76 7.73 -5.98 -5.74
C ILE A 76 7.25 -4.79 -6.58
N ALA A 77 6.02 -4.32 -6.34
CA ALA A 77 5.49 -3.14 -7.04
C ALA A 77 6.22 -1.86 -6.65
N THR A 78 6.53 -1.71 -5.36
CA THR A 78 7.35 -0.60 -4.87
C THR A 78 8.73 -0.61 -5.51
N GLY A 79 9.38 -1.77 -5.57
CA GLY A 79 10.67 -1.93 -6.26
C GLY A 79 10.61 -1.57 -7.76
N TYR A 80 9.51 -1.93 -8.44
CA TYR A 80 9.28 -1.52 -9.83
C TYR A 80 9.18 0.01 -9.97
N VAL A 81 8.43 0.67 -9.11
CA VAL A 81 8.27 2.15 -9.14
C VAL A 81 9.60 2.84 -8.85
N ILE A 82 10.34 2.37 -7.83
CA ILE A 82 11.66 2.90 -7.48
C ILE A 82 12.64 2.77 -8.66
N ALA A 83 12.65 1.63 -9.34
CA ALA A 83 13.54 1.37 -10.48
C ALA A 83 13.24 2.25 -11.70
N ASN A 84 12.02 2.75 -11.83
CA ASN A 84 11.65 3.66 -12.94
C ASN A 84 12.09 5.11 -12.73
N GLU A 85 12.39 5.53 -11.51
CA GLU A 85 12.89 6.87 -11.13
C GLU A 85 12.05 8.05 -11.65
N ARG A 86 10.72 7.86 -11.82
CA ARG A 86 9.81 8.87 -12.36
C ARG A 86 8.83 9.44 -11.35
N SER A 87 8.69 8.79 -10.21
CA SER A 87 7.67 9.12 -9.21
C SER A 87 8.32 9.65 -7.94
N GLU A 88 7.76 10.69 -7.36
CA GLU A 88 8.17 11.25 -6.07
C GLU A 88 7.38 10.63 -4.91
N VAL A 89 6.16 10.16 -5.16
CA VAL A 89 5.25 9.60 -4.17
C VAL A 89 4.61 8.32 -4.69
N ILE A 90 4.51 7.33 -3.84
CA ILE A 90 3.78 6.09 -4.09
C ILE A 90 2.50 6.12 -3.27
N ALA A 91 1.35 5.89 -3.91
CA ALA A 91 0.08 5.71 -3.22
C ALA A 91 -0.46 4.29 -3.45
N LEU A 92 -0.77 3.58 -2.38
CA LEU A 92 -1.41 2.28 -2.41
C LEU A 92 -2.91 2.41 -2.18
N HIS A 93 -3.68 1.69 -2.99
CA HIS A 93 -5.13 1.57 -2.84
C HIS A 93 -5.55 0.12 -2.98
N ASP A 94 -6.49 -0.31 -2.14
CA ASP A 94 -7.20 -1.56 -2.36
C ASP A 94 -8.12 -1.41 -3.59
N CYS A 95 -8.21 -2.45 -4.42
CA CYS A 95 -8.94 -2.38 -5.69
C CYS A 95 -10.47 -2.54 -5.56
N ASP A 96 -10.95 -2.83 -4.36
CA ASP A 96 -12.36 -3.09 -4.05
C ASP A 96 -13.13 -1.88 -3.46
N ILE A 97 -12.54 -0.70 -3.50
CA ILE A 97 -13.17 0.53 -3.02
C ILE A 97 -14.25 0.97 -4.00
N LEU A 98 -15.53 0.81 -3.62
CA LEU A 98 -16.67 1.14 -4.46
C LEU A 98 -16.93 2.65 -4.56
N THR A 99 -16.60 3.41 -3.52
CA THR A 99 -16.86 4.86 -3.42
C THR A 99 -15.63 5.70 -3.77
N TYR A 100 -14.69 5.13 -4.53
CA TYR A 100 -13.47 5.81 -4.91
C TYR A 100 -13.75 7.04 -5.79
N ASN A 101 -13.05 8.13 -5.50
CA ASN A 101 -13.04 9.33 -6.33
C ASN A 101 -11.64 9.96 -6.36
N ARG A 102 -11.44 10.90 -7.29
CA ARG A 102 -10.15 11.60 -7.43
C ARG A 102 -9.74 12.42 -6.20
N GLU A 103 -10.71 12.87 -5.42
CA GLU A 103 -10.46 13.64 -4.20
C GLU A 103 -9.84 12.75 -3.11
N LEU A 104 -10.25 11.49 -3.02
CA LEU A 104 -9.64 10.51 -2.12
C LEU A 104 -8.15 10.33 -2.44
N LEU A 105 -7.81 10.16 -3.72
CA LEU A 105 -6.41 10.09 -4.17
C LEU A 105 -5.65 11.38 -3.83
N ALA A 106 -6.22 12.55 -4.16
CA ALA A 106 -5.59 13.84 -3.90
C ALA A 106 -5.30 14.04 -2.41
N ARG A 107 -6.28 13.76 -1.55
CA ARG A 107 -6.13 13.89 -0.09
C ARG A 107 -5.09 12.92 0.47
N LEU A 108 -4.98 11.72 -0.10
CA LEU A 108 -4.01 10.74 0.34
C LEU A 108 -2.59 11.13 -0.08
N CYS A 109 -2.40 11.61 -1.31
CA CYS A 109 -1.08 11.97 -1.83
C CYS A 109 -0.58 13.33 -1.37
N TYR A 110 -1.49 14.30 -1.19
CA TYR A 110 -1.12 15.69 -0.95
C TYR A 110 -0.16 15.91 0.24
N PRO A 111 -0.33 15.25 1.41
CA PRO A 111 0.60 15.44 2.51
C PRO A 111 2.04 15.04 2.20
N SER A 112 2.22 13.91 1.50
CA SER A 112 3.55 13.40 1.12
C SER A 112 4.12 14.07 -0.14
N ALA A 113 3.25 14.61 -1.01
CA ALA A 113 3.67 15.27 -2.26
C ALA A 113 3.95 16.77 -2.09
N ASN A 114 3.50 17.39 -1.00
CA ASN A 114 3.73 18.81 -0.76
C ASN A 114 4.93 19.00 0.19
N PRO A 115 6.08 19.46 -0.32
CA PRO A 115 7.30 19.58 0.49
C PRO A 115 7.15 20.55 1.67
N ASN A 116 6.20 21.49 1.61
CA ASN A 116 5.95 22.43 2.70
C ASN A 116 5.22 21.80 3.89
N MET A 117 4.67 20.61 3.75
CA MET A 117 3.99 19.89 4.83
C MET A 117 4.94 18.99 5.62
N GLY A 118 6.05 18.54 5.02
CA GLY A 118 7.07 17.73 5.68
C GLY A 118 6.60 16.35 6.13
N TYR A 119 5.60 15.75 5.45
CA TYR A 119 5.14 14.40 5.75
C TYR A 119 5.66 13.42 4.70
N GLU A 120 6.43 12.45 5.15
CA GLU A 120 6.93 11.36 4.32
C GLU A 120 5.92 10.21 4.16
N PHE A 121 4.94 10.13 5.07
CA PHE A 121 3.93 9.08 5.10
C PHE A 121 2.54 9.63 5.44
N CYS A 122 1.52 9.17 4.72
CA CYS A 122 0.13 9.49 5.00
C CYS A 122 -0.72 8.21 4.93
N LYS A 123 -1.54 7.98 5.94
CA LYS A 123 -2.45 6.82 5.99
C LYS A 123 -3.89 7.25 5.77
N GLY A 124 -4.58 6.54 4.89
CA GLY A 124 -5.96 6.83 4.55
C GLY A 124 -6.90 6.60 5.73
N PHE A 125 -7.77 7.56 5.95
CA PHE A 125 -8.91 7.42 6.86
C PHE A 125 -10.18 7.89 6.16
N TYR A 126 -11.18 7.03 6.13
CA TYR A 126 -12.50 7.36 5.60
C TYR A 126 -13.60 6.57 6.34
N SER A 127 -14.76 7.18 6.43
CA SER A 127 -15.90 6.55 7.07
C SER A 127 -16.46 5.44 6.18
N ARG A 128 -16.51 4.22 6.70
CA ARG A 128 -17.20 3.08 6.08
C ARG A 128 -18.49 2.82 6.82
N VAL A 129 -19.48 3.67 6.58
CA VAL A 129 -20.82 3.51 7.19
C VAL A 129 -21.82 3.23 6.08
N THR A 130 -22.46 2.08 6.16
CA THR A 130 -23.65 1.72 5.40
C THR A 130 -24.78 1.38 6.39
N ASP A 131 -25.48 0.29 6.19
CA ASP A 131 -26.33 -0.39 7.17
C ASP A 131 -25.57 -0.99 8.35
N ARG A 132 -24.22 -1.12 8.23
CA ARG A 132 -23.32 -1.72 9.22
C ARG A 132 -22.12 -0.83 9.51
N MET A 133 -21.62 -0.94 10.74
CA MET A 133 -20.40 -0.27 11.15
C MET A 133 -19.20 -1.19 10.85
N PHE A 134 -18.35 -0.77 9.92
CA PHE A 134 -17.10 -1.47 9.56
C PHE A 134 -15.95 -1.16 10.54
N GLY A 135 -14.78 -1.79 10.34
CA GLY A 135 -13.60 -1.57 11.18
C GLY A 135 -13.64 -2.30 12.52
N ARG A 136 -14.32 -3.46 12.58
CA ARG A 136 -14.42 -4.26 13.81
C ARG A 136 -13.06 -4.65 14.37
N VAL A 137 -12.10 -5.04 13.53
CA VAL A 137 -10.75 -5.44 13.98
C VAL A 137 -10.04 -4.27 14.65
N THR A 138 -10.08 -3.08 14.07
CA THR A 138 -9.49 -1.88 14.68
C THR A 138 -10.16 -1.57 16.03
N ARG A 139 -11.47 -1.50 16.08
CA ARG A 139 -12.21 -1.06 17.28
C ARG A 139 -12.28 -2.10 18.40
N LEU A 140 -12.36 -3.39 18.05
CA LEU A 140 -12.60 -4.46 19.04
C LEU A 140 -11.34 -5.23 19.41
N PHE A 141 -10.27 -5.08 18.64
CA PHE A 141 -9.02 -5.80 18.89
C PHE A 141 -7.82 -4.87 18.91
N PHE A 142 -7.47 -4.21 17.79
CA PHE A 142 -6.21 -3.46 17.69
C PHE A 142 -6.12 -2.32 18.72
N THR A 143 -7.07 -1.38 18.70
CA THR A 143 -7.06 -0.24 19.62
C THR A 143 -7.14 -0.67 21.10
N PRO A 144 -8.05 -1.58 21.51
CA PRO A 144 -8.04 -2.09 22.86
C PRO A 144 -6.74 -2.80 23.27
N LEU A 145 -6.13 -3.56 22.36
CA LEU A 145 -4.86 -4.23 22.61
C LEU A 145 -3.74 -3.23 22.85
N ILE A 146 -3.58 -2.23 21.99
CA ILE A 146 -2.55 -1.19 22.15
C ILE A 146 -2.71 -0.49 23.50
N ARG A 147 -3.93 -0.07 23.85
CA ARG A 147 -4.21 0.60 25.12
C ARG A 147 -4.03 -0.30 26.34
N ALA A 148 -4.28 -1.61 26.20
CA ALA A 148 -3.98 -2.57 27.27
C ALA A 148 -2.47 -2.74 27.44
N LEU A 149 -1.71 -2.81 26.34
CA LEU A 149 -0.25 -2.86 26.40
C LEU A 149 0.34 -1.62 27.05
N GLU A 150 -0.14 -0.42 26.70
CA GLU A 150 0.29 0.83 27.37
C GLU A 150 0.08 0.78 28.89
N LYS A 151 -1.02 0.20 29.35
CA LYS A 151 -1.29 0.02 30.79
C LYS A 151 -0.36 -0.98 31.46
N ILE A 152 0.04 -2.03 30.74
CA ILE A 152 0.85 -3.13 31.29
C ILE A 152 2.34 -2.78 31.29
N VAL A 153 2.84 -2.26 30.16
CA VAL A 153 4.28 -2.01 29.97
C VAL A 153 4.68 -0.55 30.21
N GLY A 154 3.70 0.33 30.39
CA GLY A 154 3.91 1.76 30.55
C GLY A 154 4.09 2.49 29.22
N TYR A 155 4.56 3.73 29.30
CA TYR A 155 4.77 4.58 28.13
C TYR A 155 5.87 4.03 27.22
N LEU A 156 5.47 3.71 25.99
CA LEU A 156 6.38 3.40 24.87
C LEU A 156 5.99 4.25 23.66
N PRO A 157 6.90 5.01 23.05
CA PRO A 157 6.60 5.90 21.92
C PRO A 157 5.87 5.19 20.77
N ILE A 158 6.23 3.95 20.46
CA ILE A 158 5.59 3.17 19.39
C ILE A 158 4.12 2.84 19.69
N LEU A 159 3.74 2.59 20.94
CA LEU A 159 2.35 2.32 21.31
C LEU A 159 1.51 3.59 21.16
N VAL A 160 2.01 4.72 21.65
CA VAL A 160 1.37 6.03 21.47
C VAL A 160 1.23 6.37 19.98
N TYR A 161 2.26 6.10 19.19
CA TYR A 161 2.21 6.26 17.74
C TYR A 161 1.11 5.42 17.11
N PHE A 162 0.99 4.15 17.46
CA PHE A 162 -0.06 3.28 16.96
C PHE A 162 -1.48 3.74 17.37
N ASP A 163 -1.67 4.21 18.61
CA ASP A 163 -2.98 4.72 19.08
C ASP A 163 -3.35 6.07 18.45
N SER A 164 -2.38 6.81 17.89
CA SER A 164 -2.62 8.09 17.22
C SER A 164 -3.40 7.98 15.89
N PHE A 165 -3.35 6.82 15.24
CA PHE A 165 -4.04 6.60 13.97
C PHE A 165 -5.51 6.23 14.19
N ARG A 166 -6.40 6.98 13.55
CA ARG A 166 -7.84 6.64 13.57
C ARG A 166 -8.16 5.32 12.89
N TYR A 167 -7.39 4.95 11.87
CA TYR A 167 -7.54 3.68 11.17
C TYR A 167 -6.17 3.09 10.81
N PRO A 168 -5.45 2.52 11.78
CA PRO A 168 -4.09 1.98 11.58
C PRO A 168 -4.04 0.82 10.59
N LEU A 169 -5.13 0.08 10.44
CA LEU A 169 -5.25 -1.08 9.53
C LEU A 169 -5.80 -0.72 8.15
N SER A 170 -5.85 0.57 7.77
CA SER A 170 -6.22 0.94 6.40
C SER A 170 -5.20 0.39 5.40
N GLY A 171 -5.69 -0.17 4.30
CA GLY A 171 -4.85 -0.60 3.18
C GLY A 171 -4.37 0.58 2.32
N GLU A 172 -5.02 1.75 2.46
CA GLU A 172 -4.68 2.95 1.71
C GLU A 172 -3.64 3.77 2.45
N PHE A 173 -2.54 4.04 1.79
CA PHE A 173 -1.49 4.93 2.28
C PHE A 173 -0.71 5.56 1.14
N SER A 174 -0.03 6.66 1.40
CA SER A 174 1.02 7.20 0.54
C SER A 174 2.31 7.38 1.31
N LEU A 175 3.41 7.28 0.60
CA LEU A 175 4.74 7.53 1.12
C LEU A 175 5.59 8.18 0.03
N ASP A 176 6.55 9.00 0.44
CA ASP A 176 7.53 9.51 -0.50
C ASP A 176 8.50 8.40 -0.97
N ILE A 177 9.21 8.70 -2.05
CA ILE A 177 10.08 7.71 -2.68
C ILE A 177 11.32 7.41 -1.85
N ASP A 178 11.82 8.37 -1.06
CA ASP A 178 13.02 8.19 -0.26
C ASP A 178 12.72 7.30 0.94
N LEU A 179 11.60 7.51 1.60
CA LEU A 179 11.10 6.59 2.62
C LEU A 179 10.87 5.19 2.02
N ALA A 180 10.27 5.10 0.83
CA ALA A 180 10.02 3.82 0.15
C ALA A 180 11.31 3.01 -0.11
N ARG A 181 12.46 3.67 -0.29
CA ARG A 181 13.76 3.04 -0.50
C ARG A 181 14.35 2.40 0.75
N VAL A 182 13.99 2.87 1.92
CA VAL A 182 14.64 2.47 3.19
C VAL A 182 13.75 1.60 4.08
N ILE A 183 12.42 1.69 3.95
CA ILE A 183 11.51 0.90 4.79
C ILE A 183 11.49 -0.58 4.40
N ARG A 184 11.29 -1.42 5.40
CA ARG A 184 11.05 -2.85 5.21
C ARG A 184 9.56 -3.10 5.09
N ILE A 185 9.15 -3.74 4.02
CA ILE A 185 7.75 -4.09 3.78
C ILE A 185 7.53 -5.54 4.19
N PRO A 186 6.70 -5.82 5.23
CA PRO A 186 6.36 -7.18 5.60
C PRO A 186 5.70 -7.93 4.45
N SER A 187 6.08 -9.18 4.24
CA SER A 187 5.70 -9.94 3.03
C SER A 187 4.24 -10.45 3.03
N ASP A 188 3.61 -10.54 4.20
CA ASP A 188 2.30 -11.17 4.38
C ASP A 188 1.23 -10.24 4.99
N TRP A 189 0.36 -10.79 5.83
CA TRP A 189 -0.73 -10.08 6.51
C TRP A 189 -0.30 -9.03 7.54
N GLY A 190 0.98 -8.97 7.89
CA GLY A 190 1.53 -7.95 8.77
C GLY A 190 1.78 -6.60 8.10
N LEU A 191 1.42 -6.45 6.82
CA LEU A 191 1.73 -5.27 6.00
C LEU A 191 1.38 -3.95 6.68
N GLU A 192 0.13 -3.77 7.09
CA GLU A 192 -0.38 -2.48 7.57
C GLU A 192 0.27 -2.06 8.90
N VAL A 193 0.40 -2.99 9.83
CA VAL A 193 0.99 -2.71 11.16
C VAL A 193 2.51 -2.65 11.08
N GLY A 194 3.11 -3.59 10.35
CA GLY A 194 4.56 -3.63 10.19
C GLY A 194 5.09 -2.42 9.44
N LEU A 195 4.35 -1.92 8.43
CA LEU A 195 4.68 -0.68 7.74
C LEU A 195 4.65 0.52 8.70
N LEU A 196 3.64 0.63 9.57
CA LEU A 196 3.59 1.69 10.58
C LEU A 196 4.78 1.59 11.55
N ALA A 197 5.17 0.37 11.95
CA ALA A 197 6.34 0.18 12.81
C ALA A 197 7.64 0.63 12.12
N GLU A 198 7.78 0.34 10.82
CA GLU A 198 8.93 0.77 10.03
C GLU A 198 8.97 2.29 9.83
N VAL A 199 7.83 2.93 9.56
CA VAL A 199 7.73 4.39 9.47
C VAL A 199 8.09 5.07 10.80
N HIS A 200 7.67 4.48 11.94
CA HIS A 200 8.05 5.00 13.26
C HIS A 200 9.55 4.88 13.54
N ARG A 201 10.21 3.86 12.97
CA ARG A 201 11.62 3.55 13.20
C ARG A 201 12.56 4.45 12.40
N ASN A 202 12.17 4.89 11.21
CA ASN A 202 12.96 5.71 10.30
C ASN A 202 12.67 7.19 10.48
#